data_d04c37aecb18026aad5b023caefd6e46
#
_entry.id   d04c37aecb18026aad5b023caefd6e46
#
_cell.length_a   1.000
_cell.length_b   1.000
_cell.length_c   1.000
_cell.angle_alpha   90.00
_cell.angle_beta   90.00
_cell.angle_gamma   90.00
#
_symmetry.space_group_name_H-M   'P 1'
#
loop_
_entity.id
_entity.type
_entity.pdbx_description
1 polymer ?
#
loop_
_entity_poly.entity_id
_entity_poly.type
_entity_poly.pdbx_seq_one_letter_code
_entity_poly.pdbx_strand_id
1 'polypeptide(L)'
;QYIRNHIEEAADLTVGQMADIAHVSQPTVIRFARKLGFGGYRELRYVLRNPAAEHKVTFNPLAGFDLNPWDGEDEIPGKAADGAKALIDELHSALDPKAYRKAVALLAESEFIDIFGVENSLTPAMDLFTKLGYLGLTCRLNTDAYLQQIGAGHLPHGAVAVAFSHSGSSADTVKALRLAKSHGAKTIAITNAIGAPLAS
;
A
#
# COMPACT_ATOMS: atom_id res chain seq x y z
N GLN A 1 -31.36 -1.17 24.35
CA GLN A 1 -32.47 -0.20 24.24
C GLN A 1 -31.98 1.23 24.45
N TYR A 2 -31.08 1.50 25.40
CA TYR A 2 -30.52 2.84 25.66
C TYR A 2 -29.88 3.47 24.41
N ILE A 3 -28.93 2.77 23.75
CA ILE A 3 -28.24 3.24 22.55
C ILE A 3 -29.25 3.67 21.45
N ARG A 4 -30.34 2.92 21.27
CA ARG A 4 -31.34 3.22 20.23
C ARG A 4 -32.10 4.51 20.49
N ASN A 5 -32.31 4.84 21.74
CA ASN A 5 -33.08 6.01 22.14
C ASN A 5 -32.20 7.26 22.36
N HIS A 6 -30.87 7.09 22.51
CA HIS A 6 -29.91 8.12 22.88
C HIS A 6 -28.60 7.95 22.08
N ILE A 7 -28.71 7.95 20.73
CA ILE A 7 -27.58 7.66 19.84
C ILE A 7 -26.42 8.63 20.05
N GLU A 8 -26.71 9.94 20.09
CA GLU A 8 -25.70 10.99 20.26
C GLU A 8 -25.00 10.89 21.61
N GLU A 9 -25.76 10.74 22.70
CA GLU A 9 -25.19 10.55 24.03
C GLU A 9 -24.35 9.27 24.13
N ALA A 10 -24.87 8.17 23.59
CA ALA A 10 -24.20 6.88 23.60
C ALA A 10 -22.86 6.90 22.82
N ALA A 11 -22.77 7.74 21.78
CA ALA A 11 -21.56 7.94 21.01
C ALA A 11 -20.43 8.59 21.82
N ASP A 12 -20.76 9.34 22.88
CA ASP A 12 -19.78 10.04 23.72
C ASP A 12 -19.34 9.24 24.96
N LEU A 13 -20.11 8.22 25.34
CA LEU A 13 -19.82 7.43 26.53
C LEU A 13 -18.60 6.51 26.36
N THR A 14 -17.80 6.40 27.39
CA THR A 14 -16.77 5.35 27.52
C THR A 14 -17.43 4.00 27.77
N VAL A 15 -16.68 2.91 27.58
CA VAL A 15 -17.18 1.56 27.88
C VAL A 15 -17.61 1.40 29.33
N GLY A 16 -16.90 2.07 30.26
CA GLY A 16 -17.26 2.09 31.69
C GLY A 16 -18.60 2.78 31.95
N GLN A 17 -18.73 3.99 31.43
CA GLN A 17 -19.99 4.77 31.57
C GLN A 17 -21.18 4.05 30.93
N MET A 18 -21.00 3.43 29.77
CA MET A 18 -22.03 2.63 29.14
C MET A 18 -22.41 1.40 29.99
N ALA A 19 -21.42 0.75 30.62
CA ALA A 19 -21.63 -0.37 31.49
C ALA A 19 -22.43 0.04 32.74
N ASP A 20 -22.09 1.19 33.33
CA ASP A 20 -22.79 1.73 34.51
C ASP A 20 -24.25 2.09 34.17
N ILE A 21 -24.49 2.80 33.07
CA ILE A 21 -25.85 3.16 32.61
C ILE A 21 -26.68 1.92 32.27
N ALA A 22 -26.07 0.91 31.66
CA ALA A 22 -26.75 -0.33 31.31
C ALA A 22 -26.85 -1.33 32.46
N HIS A 23 -26.25 -1.03 33.65
CA HIS A 23 -26.16 -1.91 34.82
C HIS A 23 -25.59 -3.28 34.47
N VAL A 24 -24.52 -3.30 33.67
CA VAL A 24 -23.81 -4.52 33.25
C VAL A 24 -22.29 -4.34 33.39
N SER A 25 -21.53 -5.43 33.25
CA SER A 25 -20.07 -5.34 33.24
C SER A 25 -19.52 -4.82 31.90
N GLN A 26 -18.35 -4.16 31.91
CA GLN A 26 -17.68 -3.73 30.71
C GLN A 26 -17.45 -4.86 29.67
N PRO A 27 -17.04 -6.08 30.06
CA PRO A 27 -16.98 -7.22 29.12
C PRO A 27 -18.31 -7.52 28.44
N THR A 28 -19.44 -7.29 29.12
CA THR A 28 -20.77 -7.48 28.54
C THR A 28 -21.07 -6.45 27.44
N VAL A 29 -20.67 -5.18 27.65
CA VAL A 29 -20.79 -4.14 26.64
C VAL A 29 -19.93 -4.47 25.42
N ILE A 30 -18.70 -4.93 25.63
CA ILE A 30 -17.79 -5.34 24.54
C ILE A 30 -18.36 -6.52 23.75
N ARG A 31 -18.89 -7.55 24.44
CA ARG A 31 -19.55 -8.70 23.79
C ARG A 31 -20.79 -8.28 23.00
N PHE A 32 -21.54 -7.32 23.52
CA PHE A 32 -22.70 -6.77 22.81
C PHE A 32 -22.28 -6.10 21.50
N ALA A 33 -21.25 -5.24 21.51
CA ALA A 33 -20.72 -4.62 20.29
C ALA A 33 -20.27 -5.69 19.27
N ARG A 34 -19.53 -6.73 19.72
CA ARG A 34 -19.11 -7.84 18.86
C ARG A 34 -20.29 -8.63 18.28
N LYS A 35 -21.35 -8.84 19.05
CA LYS A 35 -22.57 -9.50 18.57
C LYS A 35 -23.32 -8.70 17.51
N LEU A 36 -23.14 -7.39 17.48
CA LEU A 36 -23.65 -6.50 16.45
C LEU A 36 -22.75 -6.45 15.19
N GLY A 37 -21.63 -7.18 15.18
CA GLY A 37 -20.70 -7.23 14.04
C GLY A 37 -19.51 -6.27 14.12
N PHE A 38 -19.39 -5.50 15.21
CA PHE A 38 -18.25 -4.60 15.44
C PHE A 38 -17.08 -5.34 16.12
N GLY A 39 -15.84 -4.98 15.85
CA GLY A 39 -14.66 -5.52 16.49
C GLY A 39 -14.61 -5.27 18.02
N GLY A 40 -15.28 -4.21 18.48
CA GLY A 40 -15.41 -3.86 19.89
C GLY A 40 -16.22 -2.59 20.12
N TYR A 41 -16.25 -2.13 21.39
CA TYR A 41 -17.04 -0.95 21.77
C TYR A 41 -16.50 0.36 21.14
N ARG A 42 -15.19 0.49 20.91
CA ARG A 42 -14.62 1.68 20.27
C ARG A 42 -15.13 1.85 18.85
N GLU A 43 -15.18 0.79 18.08
CA GLU A 43 -15.72 0.79 16.70
C GLU A 43 -17.21 1.15 16.69
N LEU A 44 -18.01 0.49 17.53
CA LEU A 44 -19.42 0.83 17.69
C LEU A 44 -19.61 2.32 17.99
N ARG A 45 -18.85 2.87 18.94
CA ARG A 45 -18.90 4.28 19.30
C ARG A 45 -18.53 5.21 18.15
N TYR A 46 -17.48 4.85 17.38
CA TYR A 46 -17.06 5.61 16.21
C TYR A 46 -18.16 5.67 15.16
N VAL A 47 -18.77 4.53 14.84
CA VAL A 47 -19.88 4.46 13.87
C VAL A 47 -21.10 5.25 14.35
N LEU A 48 -21.42 5.20 15.63
CA LEU A 48 -22.52 6.02 16.19
C LEU A 48 -22.28 7.52 16.04
N ARG A 49 -21.01 7.99 16.15
CA ARG A 49 -20.62 9.38 15.90
C ARG A 49 -20.63 9.77 14.43
N ASN A 50 -20.36 8.82 13.56
CA ASN A 50 -20.14 9.05 12.14
C ASN A 50 -21.03 8.14 11.27
N PRO A 51 -22.35 8.31 11.27
CA PRO A 51 -23.27 7.43 10.53
C PRO A 51 -22.99 7.37 9.03
N ALA A 52 -22.30 8.39 8.47
CA ALA A 52 -21.90 8.43 7.06
C ALA A 52 -20.59 7.68 6.77
N ALA A 53 -19.87 7.21 7.80
CA ALA A 53 -18.58 6.52 7.62
C ALA A 53 -18.73 5.11 7.03
N GLU A 54 -19.89 4.48 7.15
CA GLU A 54 -20.17 3.14 6.59
C GLU A 54 -20.07 3.05 5.05
N HIS A 55 -19.98 4.18 4.33
CA HIS A 55 -20.12 4.21 2.87
C HIS A 55 -18.90 4.75 2.10
N LYS A 56 -17.73 4.97 2.74
CA LYS A 56 -16.57 5.53 2.05
C LYS A 56 -15.26 4.78 2.32
N VAL A 57 -15.13 3.57 1.82
CA VAL A 57 -13.80 2.99 1.62
C VAL A 57 -13.61 2.69 0.14
N THR A 58 -13.32 3.73 -0.64
CA THR A 58 -12.93 3.57 -2.05
C THR A 58 -11.43 3.39 -2.24
N PHE A 59 -10.61 3.85 -1.31
CA PHE A 59 -9.16 3.64 -1.31
C PHE A 59 -8.64 3.79 0.12
N ASN A 60 -8.08 2.71 0.67
CA ASN A 60 -7.38 2.75 1.95
C ASN A 60 -5.86 2.64 1.72
N PRO A 61 -5.12 3.75 1.73
CA PRO A 61 -3.67 3.73 1.53
C PRO A 61 -2.93 3.00 2.66
N LEU A 62 -3.62 2.74 3.78
CA LEU A 62 -3.12 2.01 4.94
C LEU A 62 -3.65 0.57 4.99
N ALA A 63 -4.20 0.06 3.87
CA ALA A 63 -4.57 -1.35 3.79
C ALA A 63 -3.31 -2.20 4.03
N GLY A 64 -3.38 -3.11 5.00
CA GLY A 64 -2.23 -3.90 5.48
C GLY A 64 -1.69 -3.44 6.84
N PHE A 65 -2.07 -2.24 7.32
CA PHE A 65 -1.86 -1.82 8.70
C PHE A 65 -3.17 -1.98 9.48
N ASP A 66 -3.11 -2.54 10.68
CA ASP A 66 -4.27 -2.63 11.59
C ASP A 66 -4.54 -1.28 12.28
N LEU A 67 -4.70 -0.23 11.45
CA LEU A 67 -4.98 1.13 11.88
C LEU A 67 -6.45 1.45 11.69
N ASN A 68 -7.07 1.97 12.72
CA ASN A 68 -8.48 2.28 12.75
C ASN A 68 -8.71 3.74 13.21
N PRO A 69 -9.77 4.42 12.70
CA PRO A 69 -10.08 5.80 13.10
C PRO A 69 -10.39 6.00 14.58
N TRP A 70 -10.63 4.91 15.31
CA TRP A 70 -10.90 4.90 16.75
C TRP A 70 -9.69 4.51 17.61
N ASP A 71 -8.51 4.28 17.03
CA ASP A 71 -7.29 3.99 17.76
C ASP A 71 -6.85 5.20 18.59
N GLY A 72 -6.31 4.94 19.76
CA GLY A 72 -5.67 5.96 20.58
C GLY A 72 -4.35 6.42 19.93
N GLU A 73 -4.01 7.70 20.11
CA GLU A 73 -2.77 8.27 19.56
C GLU A 73 -1.52 7.48 19.96
N ASP A 74 -1.48 6.98 21.21
CA ASP A 74 -0.38 6.18 21.74
C ASP A 74 -0.29 4.76 21.12
N GLU A 75 -1.37 4.26 20.52
CA GLU A 75 -1.42 2.93 19.90
C GLU A 75 -0.92 2.96 18.45
N ILE A 76 -1.05 4.10 17.77
CA ILE A 76 -0.75 4.26 16.33
C ILE A 76 0.72 3.90 15.99
N PRO A 77 1.74 4.41 16.71
CA PRO A 77 3.13 4.08 16.38
C PRO A 77 3.44 2.59 16.49
N GLY A 78 2.91 1.92 17.51
CA GLY A 78 3.08 0.47 17.69
C GLY A 78 2.44 -0.33 16.56
N LYS A 79 1.20 -0.04 16.23
CA LYS A 79 0.47 -0.70 15.13
C LYS A 79 1.13 -0.46 13.77
N ALA A 80 1.60 0.77 13.51
CA ALA A 80 2.32 1.09 12.28
C ALA A 80 3.63 0.30 12.17
N ALA A 81 4.38 0.18 13.25
CA ALA A 81 5.62 -0.60 13.27
C ALA A 81 5.35 -2.10 13.05
N ASP A 82 4.31 -2.66 13.68
CA ASP A 82 3.98 -4.07 13.53
C ASP A 82 3.43 -4.37 12.13
N GLY A 83 2.62 -3.48 11.55
CA GLY A 83 2.18 -3.57 10.16
C GLY A 83 3.37 -3.53 9.18
N ALA A 84 4.33 -2.65 9.39
CA ALA A 84 5.53 -2.58 8.57
C ALA A 84 6.38 -3.87 8.64
N LYS A 85 6.54 -4.46 9.83
CA LYS A 85 7.22 -5.76 10.00
C LYS A 85 6.49 -6.87 9.24
N ALA A 86 5.16 -6.94 9.38
CA ALA A 86 4.35 -7.94 8.69
C ALA A 86 4.48 -7.84 7.16
N LEU A 87 4.49 -6.61 6.60
CA LEU A 87 4.71 -6.39 5.17
C LEU A 87 6.10 -6.84 4.70
N ILE A 88 7.15 -6.65 5.52
CA ILE A 88 8.50 -7.12 5.21
C ILE A 88 8.55 -8.65 5.20
N ASP A 89 7.92 -9.31 6.17
CA ASP A 89 7.86 -10.76 6.26
C ASP A 89 7.07 -11.36 5.07
N GLU A 90 5.97 -10.72 4.68
CA GLU A 90 5.19 -11.08 3.50
C GLU A 90 6.03 -10.94 2.21
N LEU A 91 6.72 -9.81 2.03
CA LEU A 91 7.62 -9.58 0.90
C LEU A 91 8.70 -10.67 0.82
N HIS A 92 9.35 -10.99 1.93
CA HIS A 92 10.37 -12.03 1.99
C HIS A 92 9.82 -13.41 1.58
N SER A 93 8.59 -13.72 2.01
CA SER A 93 7.93 -14.98 1.71
C SER A 93 7.45 -15.08 0.26
N ALA A 94 7.03 -13.95 -0.34
CA ALA A 94 6.50 -13.87 -1.70
C ALA A 94 7.60 -13.76 -2.77
N LEU A 95 8.84 -13.42 -2.38
CA LEU A 95 9.92 -13.19 -3.32
C LEU A 95 10.36 -14.49 -4.02
N ASP A 96 10.21 -14.55 -5.34
CA ASP A 96 10.79 -15.67 -6.13
C ASP A 96 12.31 -15.49 -6.27
N PRO A 97 13.11 -16.41 -5.68
CA PRO A 97 14.57 -16.29 -5.72
C PRO A 97 15.16 -16.38 -7.13
N LYS A 98 14.46 -17.00 -8.09
CA LYS A 98 14.92 -17.09 -9.49
C LYS A 98 14.70 -15.78 -10.22
N ALA A 99 13.50 -15.18 -10.07
CA ALA A 99 13.18 -13.88 -10.62
C ALA A 99 14.09 -12.80 -10.03
N TYR A 100 14.33 -12.83 -8.71
CA TYR A 100 15.24 -11.91 -8.03
C TYR A 100 16.65 -11.97 -8.60
N ARG A 101 17.27 -13.17 -8.67
CA ARG A 101 18.62 -13.33 -9.23
C ARG A 101 18.72 -12.86 -10.69
N LYS A 102 17.68 -13.14 -11.49
CA LYS A 102 17.61 -12.67 -12.87
C LYS A 102 17.56 -11.14 -12.95
N ALA A 103 16.75 -10.50 -12.11
CA ALA A 103 16.66 -9.04 -12.04
C ALA A 103 18.01 -8.41 -11.64
N VAL A 104 18.68 -8.96 -10.62
CA VAL A 104 20.00 -8.49 -10.19
C VAL A 104 21.03 -8.61 -11.30
N ALA A 105 21.08 -9.75 -12.02
CA ALA A 105 22.01 -9.93 -13.14
C ALA A 105 21.74 -8.93 -14.27
N LEU A 106 20.47 -8.72 -14.63
CA LEU A 106 20.10 -7.73 -15.65
C LEU A 106 20.53 -6.31 -15.29
N LEU A 107 20.36 -5.91 -14.02
CA LEU A 107 20.77 -4.58 -13.56
C LEU A 107 22.30 -4.42 -13.55
N ALA A 108 23.03 -5.46 -13.09
CA ALA A 108 24.49 -5.42 -12.98
C ALA A 108 25.20 -5.41 -14.35
N GLU A 109 24.61 -6.04 -15.36
CA GLU A 109 25.15 -6.14 -16.72
C GLU A 109 24.69 -5.01 -17.64
N SER A 110 23.77 -4.16 -17.18
CA SER A 110 23.16 -3.12 -18.02
C SER A 110 24.06 -1.90 -18.17
N GLU A 111 24.20 -1.42 -19.40
CA GLU A 111 24.85 -0.14 -19.68
C GLU A 111 23.96 1.07 -19.37
N PHE A 112 22.64 0.88 -19.36
CA PHE A 112 21.68 1.93 -19.09
C PHE A 112 20.39 1.36 -18.48
N ILE A 113 19.92 1.99 -17.39
CA ILE A 113 18.71 1.60 -16.69
C ILE A 113 17.71 2.77 -16.73
N ASP A 114 16.50 2.51 -17.25
CA ASP A 114 15.39 3.46 -17.19
C ASP A 114 14.36 3.01 -16.18
N ILE A 115 13.94 3.92 -15.29
CA ILE A 115 13.06 3.58 -14.16
C ILE A 115 11.74 4.32 -14.34
N PHE A 116 10.63 3.57 -14.24
CA PHE A 116 9.28 4.06 -14.42
C PHE A 116 8.43 3.88 -13.18
N GLY A 117 7.62 4.85 -12.88
CA GLY A 117 6.63 4.85 -11.81
C GLY A 117 5.89 6.16 -11.78
N VAL A 118 4.68 6.16 -11.25
CA VAL A 118 3.86 7.36 -11.10
C VAL A 118 3.32 7.46 -9.67
N GLU A 119 3.01 8.67 -9.24
CA GLU A 119 2.41 8.93 -7.93
C GLU A 119 3.21 8.29 -6.77
N ASN A 120 2.56 7.50 -5.92
CA ASN A 120 3.21 6.85 -4.77
C ASN A 120 4.29 5.84 -5.18
N SER A 121 4.23 5.29 -6.39
CA SER A 121 5.27 4.39 -6.91
C SER A 121 6.57 5.11 -7.29
N LEU A 122 6.57 6.46 -7.34
CA LEU A 122 7.80 7.24 -7.49
C LEU A 122 8.72 7.14 -6.27
N THR A 123 8.18 6.94 -5.07
CA THR A 123 9.01 6.83 -3.86
C THR A 123 10.01 5.66 -3.94
N PRO A 124 9.59 4.40 -4.15
CA PRO A 124 10.53 3.30 -4.31
C PRO A 124 11.35 3.38 -5.60
N ALA A 125 10.82 3.99 -6.66
CA ALA A 125 11.55 4.24 -7.90
C ALA A 125 12.73 5.21 -7.69
N MET A 126 12.53 6.29 -6.93
CA MET A 126 13.57 7.26 -6.56
C MET A 126 14.62 6.64 -5.62
N ASP A 127 14.18 5.79 -4.69
CA ASP A 127 15.11 5.08 -3.80
C ASP A 127 16.01 4.13 -4.60
N LEU A 128 15.45 3.36 -5.53
CA LEU A 128 16.24 2.52 -6.44
C LEU A 128 17.21 3.35 -7.28
N PHE A 129 16.72 4.43 -7.92
CA PHE A 129 17.55 5.34 -8.71
C PHE A 129 18.76 5.84 -7.94
N THR A 130 18.55 6.28 -6.70
CA THR A 130 19.60 6.79 -5.83
C THR A 130 20.63 5.70 -5.49
N LYS A 131 20.16 4.50 -5.14
CA LYS A 131 21.03 3.37 -4.78
C LYS A 131 21.83 2.84 -5.96
N LEU A 132 21.24 2.79 -7.15
CA LEU A 132 21.99 2.44 -8.38
C LEU A 132 23.05 3.48 -8.71
N GLY A 133 22.75 4.78 -8.48
CA GLY A 133 23.73 5.85 -8.63
C GLY A 133 24.90 5.71 -7.66
N TYR A 134 24.69 5.29 -6.40
CA TYR A 134 25.79 4.99 -5.47
C TYR A 134 26.68 3.83 -5.94
N LEU A 135 26.16 2.92 -6.73
CA LEU A 135 26.90 1.83 -7.35
C LEU A 135 27.60 2.24 -8.65
N GLY A 136 27.45 3.49 -9.10
CA GLY A 136 28.03 3.99 -10.34
C GLY A 136 27.31 3.53 -11.61
N LEU A 137 26.10 2.98 -11.49
CA LEU A 137 25.32 2.53 -12.64
C LEU A 137 24.64 3.71 -13.34
N THR A 138 24.66 3.71 -14.66
CA THR A 138 24.00 4.76 -15.47
C THR A 138 22.49 4.52 -15.46
N CYS A 139 21.75 5.42 -14.86
CA CYS A 139 20.30 5.28 -14.76
C CYS A 139 19.57 6.62 -14.98
N ARG A 140 18.31 6.51 -15.37
CA ARG A 140 17.40 7.64 -15.56
C ARG A 140 16.09 7.36 -14.81
N LEU A 141 15.54 8.41 -14.23
CA LEU A 141 14.19 8.44 -13.68
C LEU A 141 13.53 9.75 -14.10
N ASN A 142 12.45 9.67 -14.86
CA ASN A 142 11.59 10.79 -15.14
C ASN A 142 10.37 10.73 -14.21
N THR A 143 10.00 11.85 -13.60
CA THR A 143 8.85 11.93 -12.71
C THR A 143 7.53 12.20 -13.44
N ASP A 144 7.63 12.65 -14.68
CA ASP A 144 6.50 12.93 -15.57
C ASP A 144 6.20 11.73 -16.48
N ALA A 145 4.94 11.30 -16.53
CA ALA A 145 4.52 10.11 -17.28
C ALA A 145 4.75 10.25 -18.80
N TYR A 146 4.61 11.46 -19.34
CA TYR A 146 4.86 11.71 -20.76
C TYR A 146 6.36 11.60 -21.10
N LEU A 147 7.21 12.15 -20.23
CA LEU A 147 8.67 12.02 -20.39
C LEU A 147 9.14 10.57 -20.22
N GLN A 148 8.49 9.78 -19.36
CA GLN A 148 8.74 8.35 -19.27
C GLN A 148 8.48 7.63 -20.60
N GLN A 149 7.36 7.94 -21.27
CA GLN A 149 7.03 7.36 -22.56
C GLN A 149 8.01 7.78 -23.66
N ILE A 150 8.40 9.06 -23.70
CA ILE A 150 9.44 9.53 -24.64
C ILE A 150 10.74 8.77 -24.40
N GLY A 151 11.16 8.67 -23.14
CA GLY A 151 12.36 7.96 -22.74
C GLY A 151 12.33 6.48 -23.16
N ALA A 152 11.23 5.80 -22.88
CA ALA A 152 11.01 4.39 -23.20
C ALA A 152 11.11 4.10 -24.71
N GLY A 153 10.69 5.05 -25.56
CA GLY A 153 10.77 4.92 -27.01
C GLY A 153 12.17 5.14 -27.61
N HIS A 154 13.13 5.62 -26.82
CA HIS A 154 14.48 5.98 -27.27
C HIS A 154 15.57 5.34 -26.38
N LEU A 155 15.31 4.13 -25.88
CA LEU A 155 16.29 3.40 -25.08
C LEU A 155 17.46 2.90 -25.94
N PRO A 156 18.70 2.97 -25.43
CA PRO A 156 19.83 2.37 -26.10
C PRO A 156 19.70 0.84 -26.13
N HIS A 157 20.39 0.23 -27.10
CA HIS A 157 20.43 -1.23 -27.16
C HIS A 157 21.03 -1.82 -25.88
N GLY A 158 20.46 -2.91 -25.38
CA GLY A 158 20.91 -3.53 -24.13
C GLY A 158 20.41 -2.87 -22.84
N ALA A 159 19.60 -1.82 -22.94
CA ALA A 159 19.03 -1.16 -21.78
C ALA A 159 18.08 -2.09 -20.99
N VAL A 160 17.99 -1.81 -19.70
CA VAL A 160 16.99 -2.42 -18.78
C VAL A 160 15.97 -1.36 -18.38
N ALA A 161 14.69 -1.70 -18.49
CA ALA A 161 13.58 -0.88 -18.02
C ALA A 161 12.99 -1.49 -16.75
N VAL A 162 12.95 -0.73 -15.66
CA VAL A 162 12.37 -1.15 -14.38
C VAL A 162 11.09 -0.36 -14.14
N ALA A 163 9.99 -1.04 -13.84
CA ALA A 163 8.72 -0.36 -13.58
C ALA A 163 8.13 -0.74 -12.23
N PHE A 164 7.69 0.28 -11.49
CA PHE A 164 7.01 0.15 -10.21
C PHE A 164 5.53 0.49 -10.36
N SER A 165 4.66 -0.43 -9.94
CA SER A 165 3.21 -0.17 -9.82
C SER A 165 2.61 -1.11 -8.79
N HIS A 166 2.07 -0.58 -7.70
CA HIS A 166 1.44 -1.38 -6.65
C HIS A 166 0.34 -2.29 -7.23
N SER A 167 -0.60 -1.74 -7.98
CA SER A 167 -1.68 -2.50 -8.62
C SER A 167 -1.25 -3.28 -9.87
N GLY A 168 -0.08 -2.95 -10.43
CA GLY A 168 0.38 -3.47 -11.72
C GLY A 168 -0.50 -3.07 -12.92
N SER A 169 -1.41 -2.11 -12.75
CA SER A 169 -2.39 -1.70 -13.76
C SER A 169 -2.37 -0.19 -14.08
N SER A 170 -1.44 0.59 -13.49
CA SER A 170 -1.27 2.02 -13.82
C SER A 170 -0.98 2.18 -15.30
N ALA A 171 -1.92 2.79 -16.03
CA ALA A 171 -1.91 2.82 -17.50
C ALA A 171 -0.61 3.39 -18.08
N ASP A 172 -0.12 4.50 -17.52
CA ASP A 172 1.10 5.16 -17.99
C ASP A 172 2.34 4.30 -17.75
N THR A 173 2.46 3.68 -16.57
CA THR A 173 3.59 2.79 -16.24
C THR A 173 3.59 1.54 -17.12
N VAL A 174 2.42 0.91 -17.33
CA VAL A 174 2.27 -0.24 -18.23
C VAL A 174 2.64 0.13 -19.65
N LYS A 175 2.18 1.30 -20.13
CA LYS A 175 2.48 1.79 -21.49
C LYS A 175 3.96 2.04 -21.67
N ALA A 176 4.62 2.70 -20.72
CA ALA A 176 6.05 2.96 -20.77
C ALA A 176 6.87 1.66 -20.80
N LEU A 177 6.55 0.68 -19.92
CA LEU A 177 7.27 -0.58 -19.89
C LEU A 177 7.08 -1.40 -21.16
N ARG A 178 5.86 -1.45 -21.71
CA ARG A 178 5.59 -2.13 -22.99
C ARG A 178 6.31 -1.46 -24.16
N LEU A 179 6.37 -0.13 -24.17
CA LEU A 179 7.10 0.62 -25.18
C LEU A 179 8.60 0.31 -25.12
N ALA A 180 9.20 0.32 -23.93
CA ALA A 180 10.58 -0.07 -23.72
C ALA A 180 10.85 -1.51 -24.21
N LYS A 181 9.96 -2.46 -23.86
CA LYS A 181 10.04 -3.86 -24.30
C LYS A 181 9.97 -3.99 -25.83
N SER A 182 9.10 -3.23 -26.50
CA SER A 182 8.96 -3.24 -27.97
C SER A 182 10.18 -2.67 -28.69
N HIS A 183 10.99 -1.85 -28.02
CA HIS A 183 12.26 -1.31 -28.51
C HIS A 183 13.47 -2.16 -28.08
N GLY A 184 13.24 -3.38 -27.57
CA GLY A 184 14.29 -4.35 -27.30
C GLY A 184 14.92 -4.25 -25.91
N ALA A 185 14.43 -3.38 -25.03
CA ALA A 185 14.88 -3.35 -23.64
C ALA A 185 14.50 -4.63 -22.88
N LYS A 186 15.35 -5.08 -21.98
CA LYS A 186 14.97 -6.08 -20.96
C LYS A 186 14.09 -5.40 -19.91
N THR A 187 13.08 -6.08 -19.43
CA THR A 187 12.09 -5.48 -18.52
C THR A 187 12.04 -6.17 -17.17
N ILE A 188 11.91 -5.36 -16.12
CA ILE A 188 11.69 -5.79 -14.74
C ILE A 188 10.43 -5.09 -14.24
N ALA A 189 9.44 -5.87 -13.80
CA ALA A 189 8.22 -5.36 -13.18
C ALA A 189 8.24 -5.62 -11.68
N ILE A 190 7.96 -4.59 -10.87
CA ILE A 190 7.82 -4.68 -9.43
C ILE A 190 6.39 -4.29 -9.07
N THR A 191 5.61 -5.28 -8.62
CA THR A 191 4.18 -5.12 -8.35
C THR A 191 3.69 -6.10 -7.28
N ASN A 192 2.64 -5.73 -6.55
CA ASN A 192 1.98 -6.62 -5.59
C ASN A 192 0.96 -7.55 -6.24
N ALA A 193 0.62 -7.35 -7.52
CA ALA A 193 -0.42 -8.11 -8.20
C ALA A 193 0.17 -9.13 -9.19
N ILE A 194 0.08 -10.41 -8.84
CA ILE A 194 0.46 -11.51 -9.74
C ILE A 194 -0.50 -11.53 -10.92
N GLY A 195 0.03 -11.63 -12.15
CA GLY A 195 -0.77 -11.65 -13.37
C GLY A 195 -1.33 -10.30 -13.81
N ALA A 196 -0.91 -9.21 -13.19
CA ALA A 196 -1.30 -7.87 -13.61
C ALA A 196 -0.71 -7.49 -14.99
N PRO A 197 -1.29 -6.50 -15.70
CA PRO A 197 -0.83 -6.04 -17.01
C PRO A 197 0.65 -5.64 -17.06
N LEU A 198 1.24 -5.22 -15.94
CA LEU A 198 2.65 -4.85 -15.84
C LEU A 198 3.57 -6.10 -15.90
N ALA A 199 3.11 -7.25 -15.42
CA ALA A 199 3.88 -8.48 -15.34
C ALA A 199 3.73 -9.38 -16.59
N SER A 200 2.97 -8.93 -17.60
CA SER A 200 2.64 -9.67 -18.83
C SER A 200 3.60 -9.41 -20.01
#